data_fc4febaace00263813a82ae69f173afa
#
_entry.id   fc4febaace00263813a82ae69f173afa
#
_cell.length_a   1.000
_cell.length_b   1.000
_cell.length_c   1.000
_cell.angle_alpha   90.00
_cell.angle_beta   90.00
_cell.angle_gamma   90.00
#
_symmetry.space_group_name_H-M   'P 1'
#
loop_
_entity.id
_entity.type
_entity.pdbx_description
1 polymer ?
#
loop_
_entity_poly.entity_id
_entity_poly.type
_entity_poly.pdbx_seq_one_letter_code
_entity_poly.pdbx_strand_id
1 'polypeptide(L)'
;MKKLLLILFLLGGLSMFGASSESQSLNVKLTKPQVGYTQNITYSQPLGKMNEVIKLEMDIIKPVTQKKLPAVLFVTGGGFVGSLKSNYLQQRLEIAEAGYVVASIEYRKIPNGVFPEPLEDVKSAIRFLRANADKFGIDKNKIAVMGSSAGGYLVAMAGTTNGYRQFDKGDNLDQSSDVQAVIDIYGLSDLASIGEDFSKEVQEIHKSPAAPEALWLNGIVLSHEINSVNNIPEKVKAANPMTYITKKTPPFLLLHGDKDTSVSPSQTEKLHKALVTKGIDSTRYIVKGAAHGGEYWIQPEVMKVIIDFLDKNLKNKK
;
A
#
# COMPACT_ATOMS: atom_id res chain seq x y z
N MET A 1 -11.22 -41.50 78.21
CA MET A 1 -10.31 -40.93 77.13
C MET A 1 -11.19 -40.21 76.15
N LYS A 2 -11.31 -38.88 76.28
CA LYS A 2 -12.12 -38.01 75.38
C LYS A 2 -11.17 -37.40 74.37
N LYS A 3 -11.34 -37.66 73.03
CA LYS A 3 -10.59 -37.01 71.98
C LYS A 3 -11.26 -35.70 71.68
N LEU A 4 -10.49 -34.63 71.88
CA LEU A 4 -10.88 -33.25 71.53
C LEU A 4 -10.57 -33.04 70.07
N LEU A 5 -11.58 -32.75 69.25
CA LEU A 5 -11.47 -32.45 67.83
C LEU A 5 -11.30 -30.89 67.69
N LEU A 6 -10.13 -30.47 67.28
CA LEU A 6 -9.81 -29.05 67.03
C LEU A 6 -10.25 -28.69 65.60
N ILE A 7 -11.29 -27.91 65.42
CA ILE A 7 -11.73 -27.39 64.14
C ILE A 7 -11.02 -26.06 63.94
N LEU A 8 -10.08 -26.02 62.95
CA LEU A 8 -9.44 -24.82 62.49
C LEU A 8 -10.38 -24.08 61.53
N PHE A 9 -10.91 -22.94 61.93
CA PHE A 9 -11.59 -22.01 61.03
C PHE A 9 -10.53 -21.23 60.26
N LEU A 10 -10.38 -21.51 58.97
CA LEU A 10 -9.65 -20.66 58.03
C LEU A 10 -10.56 -19.45 57.68
N LEU A 11 -10.31 -18.32 58.34
CA LEU A 11 -10.82 -17.01 57.90
C LEU A 11 -10.14 -16.60 56.59
N GLY A 12 -10.77 -16.94 55.47
CA GLY A 12 -10.43 -16.37 54.17
C GLY A 12 -10.82 -14.91 54.18
N GLY A 13 -9.81 -14.01 54.25
CA GLY A 13 -9.99 -12.59 54.07
C GLY A 13 -10.48 -12.28 52.67
N LEU A 14 -11.79 -12.04 52.49
CA LEU A 14 -12.29 -11.35 51.29
C LEU A 14 -11.75 -9.95 51.36
N SER A 15 -10.77 -9.62 50.53
CA SER A 15 -10.37 -8.27 50.21
C SER A 15 -11.54 -7.62 49.46
N MET A 16 -12.48 -7.00 50.18
CA MET A 16 -13.42 -6.09 49.55
C MET A 16 -12.61 -4.92 48.97
N PHE A 17 -12.45 -4.89 47.66
CA PHE A 17 -12.13 -3.66 46.95
C PHE A 17 -13.30 -2.72 47.17
N GLY A 18 -13.25 -1.89 48.21
CA GLY A 18 -14.19 -0.82 48.44
C GLY A 18 -14.09 0.14 47.25
N ALA A 19 -15.17 0.27 46.49
CA ALA A 19 -15.26 1.32 45.49
C ALA A 19 -15.12 2.66 46.23
N SER A 20 -14.04 3.42 45.93
CA SER A 20 -13.88 4.78 46.46
C SER A 20 -14.99 5.65 45.88
N SER A 21 -15.73 6.35 46.74
CA SER A 21 -16.73 7.36 46.33
C SER A 21 -16.07 8.65 45.83
N GLU A 22 -14.73 8.77 45.94
CA GLU A 22 -13.98 9.95 45.53
C GLU A 22 -13.53 9.81 44.08
N SER A 23 -13.75 10.87 43.28
CA SER A 23 -13.23 10.98 41.93
C SER A 23 -11.70 11.08 41.97
N GLN A 24 -11.03 10.28 41.14
CA GLN A 24 -9.58 10.33 40.97
C GLN A 24 -9.22 11.30 39.84
N SER A 25 -8.14 12.08 40.04
CA SER A 25 -7.59 12.95 39.01
C SER A 25 -6.51 12.21 38.22
N LEU A 26 -6.54 12.28 36.87
CA LEU A 26 -5.55 11.71 35.96
C LEU A 26 -4.82 12.82 35.21
N ASN A 27 -3.50 12.91 35.41
CA ASN A 27 -2.64 13.79 34.62
C ASN A 27 -2.26 13.12 33.29
N VAL A 28 -2.69 13.70 32.17
CA VAL A 28 -2.45 13.15 30.82
C VAL A 28 -1.44 14.00 30.08
N LYS A 29 -0.36 13.34 29.57
CA LYS A 29 0.57 13.94 28.61
C LYS A 29 0.10 13.61 27.19
N LEU A 30 -0.18 14.63 26.39
CA LEU A 30 -0.56 14.45 25.00
C LEU A 30 0.66 14.04 24.16
N THR A 31 0.62 12.81 23.63
CA THR A 31 1.70 12.24 22.79
C THR A 31 1.22 11.84 21.39
N LYS A 32 -0.08 11.67 21.20
CA LYS A 32 -0.72 11.31 19.94
C LYS A 32 -1.65 12.41 19.47
N PRO A 33 -1.72 12.73 18.17
CA PRO A 33 -2.73 13.63 17.65
C PRO A 33 -4.10 12.94 17.63
N GLN A 34 -5.15 13.72 17.71
CA GLN A 34 -6.48 13.25 17.31
C GLN A 34 -6.50 13.08 15.80
N VAL A 35 -7.05 11.98 15.29
CA VAL A 35 -7.24 11.74 13.85
C VAL A 35 -8.70 11.74 13.48
N GLY A 36 -9.02 12.29 12.30
CA GLY A 36 -10.33 12.22 11.66
C GLY A 36 -10.34 11.20 10.54
N TYR A 37 -11.50 10.61 10.28
CA TYR A 37 -11.71 9.63 9.21
C TYR A 37 -12.88 10.04 8.33
N THR A 38 -12.64 10.16 7.01
CA THR A 38 -13.66 10.47 6.01
C THR A 38 -13.69 9.34 5.00
N GLN A 39 -14.87 8.80 4.74
CA GLN A 39 -15.06 7.61 3.89
C GLN A 39 -15.76 7.94 2.58
N ASN A 40 -15.58 7.04 1.59
CA ASN A 40 -16.36 6.97 0.35
C ASN A 40 -16.32 8.27 -0.45
N ILE A 41 -15.14 8.88 -0.53
CA ILE A 41 -14.90 10.06 -1.38
C ILE A 41 -14.71 9.56 -2.79
N THR A 42 -15.65 9.84 -3.69
CA THR A 42 -15.51 9.52 -5.11
C THR A 42 -14.40 10.39 -5.73
N TYR A 43 -13.37 9.76 -6.27
CA TYR A 43 -12.24 10.46 -6.88
C TYR A 43 -12.20 10.33 -8.40
N SER A 44 -12.86 9.33 -8.97
CA SER A 44 -12.95 9.08 -10.41
C SER A 44 -14.18 8.25 -10.76
N GLN A 45 -14.68 8.40 -11.98
CA GLN A 45 -15.82 7.64 -12.50
C GLN A 45 -15.56 7.20 -13.96
N PRO A 46 -14.53 6.35 -14.20
CA PRO A 46 -14.24 5.85 -15.53
C PRO A 46 -15.33 4.90 -16.02
N LEU A 47 -15.37 4.69 -17.35
CA LEU A 47 -16.20 3.64 -17.95
C LEU A 47 -15.52 2.28 -17.82
N GLY A 48 -16.29 1.26 -17.52
CA GLY A 48 -15.89 -0.13 -17.55
C GLY A 48 -15.97 -0.72 -18.95
N LYS A 49 -15.67 -2.02 -19.06
CA LYS A 49 -15.60 -2.72 -20.35
C LYS A 49 -16.96 -2.87 -21.06
N MET A 50 -18.05 -2.77 -20.32
CA MET A 50 -19.43 -2.81 -20.87
C MET A 50 -20.09 -1.42 -20.88
N ASN A 51 -19.30 -0.36 -20.86
CA ASN A 51 -19.74 1.03 -20.80
C ASN A 51 -20.53 1.42 -19.53
N GLU A 52 -20.44 0.62 -18.46
CA GLU A 52 -20.95 0.96 -17.15
C GLU A 52 -20.04 2.01 -16.47
N VAL A 53 -20.62 2.90 -15.66
CA VAL A 53 -19.84 3.82 -14.85
C VAL A 53 -19.29 3.10 -13.62
N ILE A 54 -17.97 3.06 -13.50
CA ILE A 54 -17.30 2.48 -12.33
C ILE A 54 -16.99 3.60 -11.34
N LYS A 55 -17.61 3.54 -10.17
CA LYS A 55 -17.36 4.49 -9.10
C LYS A 55 -16.11 4.07 -8.34
N LEU A 56 -15.06 4.87 -8.40
CA LEU A 56 -13.81 4.66 -7.67
C LEU A 56 -13.74 5.60 -6.48
N GLU A 57 -13.55 5.02 -5.30
CA GLU A 57 -13.60 5.73 -4.02
C GLU A 57 -12.28 5.68 -3.27
N MET A 58 -12.10 6.69 -2.40
CA MET A 58 -11.03 6.72 -1.41
C MET A 58 -11.56 7.00 -0.01
N ASP A 59 -10.83 6.54 0.98
CA ASP A 59 -11.00 6.86 2.38
C ASP A 59 -9.79 7.67 2.86
N ILE A 60 -10.01 8.72 3.64
CA ILE A 60 -8.94 9.58 4.15
C ILE A 60 -8.90 9.52 5.69
N ILE A 61 -7.72 9.22 6.24
CA ILE A 61 -7.37 9.37 7.66
C ILE A 61 -6.37 10.51 7.77
N LYS A 62 -6.63 11.47 8.65
CA LYS A 62 -5.70 12.61 8.83
C LYS A 62 -5.72 13.16 10.26
N PRO A 63 -4.62 13.75 10.75
CA PRO A 63 -4.63 14.50 11.99
C PRO A 63 -5.63 15.67 11.93
N VAL A 64 -6.29 15.93 13.06
CA VAL A 64 -7.15 17.12 13.23
C VAL A 64 -6.26 18.34 13.46
N THR A 65 -5.99 19.08 12.39
CA THR A 65 -5.11 20.27 12.42
C THR A 65 -5.48 21.24 11.31
N GLN A 66 -5.12 22.52 11.48
CA GLN A 66 -5.21 23.56 10.44
C GLN A 66 -3.96 23.62 9.54
N LYS A 67 -2.90 22.89 9.88
CA LYS A 67 -1.67 22.87 9.06
C LYS A 67 -1.87 22.02 7.82
N LYS A 68 -1.28 22.43 6.70
CA LYS A 68 -1.13 21.56 5.52
C LYS A 68 -0.06 20.50 5.82
N LEU A 69 -0.40 19.25 5.56
CA LEU A 69 0.42 18.08 5.84
C LEU A 69 0.84 17.40 4.53
N PRO A 70 1.98 16.71 4.50
CA PRO A 70 2.29 15.79 3.40
C PRO A 70 1.25 14.67 3.34
N ALA A 71 1.07 14.08 2.15
CA ALA A 71 0.10 13.02 1.93
C ALA A 71 0.76 11.71 1.51
N VAL A 72 0.14 10.60 1.86
CA VAL A 72 0.46 9.25 1.40
C VAL A 72 -0.79 8.66 0.74
N LEU A 73 -0.69 8.37 -0.56
CA LEU A 73 -1.71 7.59 -1.25
C LEU A 73 -1.40 6.12 -1.04
N PHE A 74 -2.28 5.41 -0.35
CA PHE A 74 -2.15 3.99 -0.04
C PHE A 74 -2.92 3.16 -1.07
N VAL A 75 -2.23 2.24 -1.74
CA VAL A 75 -2.77 1.35 -2.77
C VAL A 75 -2.72 -0.08 -2.26
N THR A 76 -3.88 -0.67 -1.99
CA THR A 76 -3.97 -2.01 -1.43
C THR A 76 -3.69 -3.09 -2.47
N GLY A 77 -3.12 -4.21 -2.04
CA GLY A 77 -3.00 -5.42 -2.85
C GLY A 77 -4.33 -6.14 -3.00
N GLY A 78 -4.28 -7.30 -3.67
CA GLY A 78 -5.44 -8.17 -3.89
C GLY A 78 -5.34 -8.98 -5.17
N GLY A 79 -4.12 -9.33 -5.63
CA GLY A 79 -3.88 -10.24 -6.75
C GLY A 79 -4.51 -9.77 -8.07
N PHE A 80 -4.65 -8.45 -8.26
CA PHE A 80 -5.31 -7.82 -9.41
C PHE A 80 -6.82 -8.07 -9.52
N VAL A 81 -7.41 -8.86 -8.62
CA VAL A 81 -8.85 -9.17 -8.56
C VAL A 81 -9.56 -8.50 -7.40
N GLY A 82 -8.81 -7.99 -6.42
CA GLY A 82 -9.29 -7.28 -5.25
C GLY A 82 -8.62 -5.92 -5.08
N SER A 83 -9.31 -4.97 -4.45
CA SER A 83 -8.75 -3.70 -3.99
C SER A 83 -9.68 -3.14 -2.91
N LEU A 84 -9.41 -3.47 -1.65
CA LEU A 84 -10.25 -3.03 -0.53
C LEU A 84 -9.55 -1.85 0.18
N LYS A 85 -10.06 -0.63 -0.03
CA LYS A 85 -9.53 0.59 0.62
C LYS A 85 -9.57 0.55 2.15
N SER A 86 -10.36 -0.35 2.74
CA SER A 86 -10.45 -0.57 4.19
C SER A 86 -9.27 -1.36 4.76
N ASN A 87 -8.52 -2.10 3.95
CA ASN A 87 -7.41 -2.94 4.41
C ASN A 87 -6.25 -2.11 4.99
N TYR A 88 -5.38 -2.77 5.77
CA TYR A 88 -4.17 -2.18 6.37
C TYR A 88 -4.45 -0.96 7.27
N LEU A 89 -5.56 -0.98 8.00
CA LEU A 89 -5.99 0.14 8.84
C LEU A 89 -4.93 0.54 9.87
N GLN A 90 -4.27 -0.43 10.52
CA GLN A 90 -3.22 -0.16 11.52
C GLN A 90 -2.05 0.63 10.93
N GLN A 91 -1.51 0.21 9.78
CA GLN A 91 -0.43 0.95 9.11
C GLN A 91 -0.88 2.38 8.76
N ARG A 92 -2.08 2.52 8.18
CA ARG A 92 -2.61 3.81 7.76
C ARG A 92 -2.85 4.76 8.95
N LEU A 93 -3.33 4.21 10.07
CA LEU A 93 -3.54 4.98 11.29
C LEU A 93 -2.21 5.46 11.87
N GLU A 94 -1.21 4.59 11.93
CA GLU A 94 0.11 4.94 12.48
C GLU A 94 0.82 6.00 11.62
N ILE A 95 0.73 5.90 10.29
CA ILE A 95 1.23 6.93 9.38
C ILE A 95 0.48 8.26 9.59
N ALA A 96 -0.84 8.22 9.79
CA ALA A 96 -1.62 9.42 10.08
C ALA A 96 -1.23 10.04 11.45
N GLU A 97 -1.07 9.23 12.50
CA GLU A 97 -0.57 9.68 13.82
C GLU A 97 0.83 10.31 13.72
N ALA A 98 1.66 9.84 12.78
CA ALA A 98 2.96 10.44 12.47
C ALA A 98 2.86 11.78 11.72
N GLY A 99 1.67 12.27 11.39
CA GLY A 99 1.46 13.61 10.84
C GLY A 99 1.31 13.66 9.32
N TYR A 100 0.72 12.64 8.72
CA TYR A 100 0.42 12.56 7.29
C TYR A 100 -1.09 12.53 7.04
N VAL A 101 -1.52 13.02 5.89
CA VAL A 101 -2.84 12.69 5.33
C VAL A 101 -2.69 11.37 4.59
N VAL A 102 -3.43 10.34 4.98
CA VAL A 102 -3.38 9.02 4.36
C VAL A 102 -4.68 8.77 3.59
N ALA A 103 -4.59 8.67 2.28
CA ALA A 103 -5.71 8.36 1.40
C ALA A 103 -5.55 6.92 0.88
N SER A 104 -6.50 6.04 1.19
CA SER A 104 -6.52 4.66 0.67
C SER A 104 -7.58 4.54 -0.42
N ILE A 105 -7.23 3.93 -1.56
CA ILE A 105 -8.07 3.92 -2.76
C ILE A 105 -8.52 2.52 -3.18
N GLU A 106 -9.65 2.49 -3.87
CA GLU A 106 -10.02 1.45 -4.82
C GLU A 106 -9.49 1.82 -6.21
N TYR A 107 -9.24 0.83 -7.02
CA TYR A 107 -8.87 0.99 -8.43
C TYR A 107 -9.56 -0.08 -9.26
N ARG A 108 -9.69 0.11 -10.58
CA ARG A 108 -10.24 -0.91 -11.46
C ARG A 108 -9.41 -2.18 -11.39
N LYS A 109 -10.08 -3.31 -11.32
CA LYS A 109 -9.52 -4.65 -11.19
C LYS A 109 -10.14 -5.56 -12.21
N ILE A 110 -9.58 -6.74 -12.42
CA ILE A 110 -10.15 -7.76 -13.28
C ILE A 110 -11.59 -8.09 -12.78
N PRO A 111 -12.61 -8.18 -13.67
CA PRO A 111 -12.52 -8.08 -15.13
C PRO A 111 -12.61 -6.65 -15.69
N ASN A 112 -12.94 -5.64 -14.88
CA ASN A 112 -13.29 -4.29 -15.32
C ASN A 112 -12.07 -3.38 -15.57
N GLY A 113 -10.87 -3.82 -15.19
CA GLY A 113 -9.62 -3.12 -15.46
C GLY A 113 -8.50 -4.09 -15.75
N VAL A 114 -7.79 -3.84 -16.83
CA VAL A 114 -6.53 -4.51 -17.21
C VAL A 114 -5.47 -3.44 -17.40
N PHE A 115 -4.19 -3.80 -17.34
CA PHE A 115 -3.13 -2.84 -17.58
C PHE A 115 -3.34 -2.12 -18.93
N PRO A 116 -3.24 -0.76 -19.00
CA PRO A 116 -2.74 0.16 -17.97
C PRO A 116 -3.82 0.82 -17.07
N GLU A 117 -5.09 0.46 -17.19
CA GLU A 117 -6.22 1.16 -16.57
C GLU A 117 -6.10 1.32 -15.03
N PRO A 118 -5.66 0.31 -14.24
CA PRO A 118 -5.47 0.50 -12.81
C PRO A 118 -4.33 1.47 -12.45
N LEU A 119 -3.28 1.58 -13.30
CA LEU A 119 -2.26 2.60 -13.14
C LEU A 119 -2.83 4.00 -13.43
N GLU A 120 -3.68 4.13 -14.44
CA GLU A 120 -4.39 5.37 -14.75
C GLU A 120 -5.25 5.83 -13.57
N ASP A 121 -5.91 4.88 -12.86
CA ASP A 121 -6.71 5.15 -11.67
C ASP A 121 -5.85 5.65 -10.50
N VAL A 122 -4.70 5.02 -10.24
CA VAL A 122 -3.73 5.51 -9.22
C VAL A 122 -3.26 6.92 -9.55
N LYS A 123 -2.91 7.19 -10.80
CA LYS A 123 -2.49 8.52 -11.25
C LYS A 123 -3.63 9.54 -11.17
N SER A 124 -4.88 9.14 -11.46
CA SER A 124 -6.07 9.96 -11.27
C SER A 124 -6.28 10.31 -9.79
N ALA A 125 -6.12 9.35 -8.87
CA ALA A 125 -6.21 9.60 -7.43
C ALA A 125 -5.14 10.61 -6.94
N ILE A 126 -3.90 10.51 -7.44
CA ILE A 126 -2.84 11.49 -7.14
C ILE A 126 -3.24 12.89 -7.59
N ARG A 127 -3.76 13.04 -8.82
CA ARG A 127 -4.22 14.32 -9.34
C ARG A 127 -5.42 14.86 -8.55
N PHE A 128 -6.36 13.98 -8.19
CA PHE A 128 -7.51 14.35 -7.36
C PHE A 128 -7.08 14.92 -6.00
N LEU A 129 -6.15 14.26 -5.29
CA LEU A 129 -5.62 14.77 -4.03
C LEU A 129 -4.94 16.13 -4.21
N ARG A 130 -4.22 16.32 -5.30
CA ARG A 130 -3.53 17.58 -5.60
C ARG A 130 -4.50 18.70 -5.94
N ALA A 131 -5.54 18.42 -6.72
CA ALA A 131 -6.60 19.38 -7.06
C ALA A 131 -7.43 19.80 -5.83
N ASN A 132 -7.62 18.88 -4.88
CA ASN A 132 -8.39 19.09 -3.65
C ASN A 132 -7.50 19.30 -2.40
N ALA A 133 -6.25 19.72 -2.59
CA ALA A 133 -5.27 19.81 -1.50
C ALA A 133 -5.72 20.72 -0.36
N ASP A 134 -6.33 21.87 -0.67
CA ASP A 134 -6.84 22.81 0.33
C ASP A 134 -8.00 22.20 1.14
N LYS A 135 -8.92 21.50 0.49
CA LYS A 135 -10.06 20.83 1.12
C LYS A 135 -9.62 19.77 2.15
N PHE A 136 -8.57 19.02 1.84
CA PHE A 136 -8.09 17.94 2.69
C PHE A 136 -6.93 18.34 3.61
N GLY A 137 -6.43 19.58 3.52
CA GLY A 137 -5.29 20.05 4.30
C GLY A 137 -3.96 19.42 3.86
N ILE A 138 -3.79 19.22 2.55
CA ILE A 138 -2.61 18.59 1.95
C ILE A 138 -1.63 19.66 1.44
N ASP A 139 -0.33 19.46 1.65
CA ASP A 139 0.70 20.11 0.88
C ASP A 139 0.81 19.42 -0.49
N LYS A 140 0.26 20.04 -1.53
CA LYS A 140 0.19 19.48 -2.88
C LYS A 140 1.54 19.13 -3.52
N ASN A 141 2.64 19.63 -2.96
CA ASN A 141 4.01 19.34 -3.43
C ASN A 141 4.67 18.18 -2.69
N LYS A 142 3.97 17.56 -1.72
CA LYS A 142 4.49 16.52 -0.84
C LYS A 142 3.54 15.33 -0.78
N ILE A 143 3.49 14.59 -1.89
CA ILE A 143 2.65 13.38 -2.02
C ILE A 143 3.55 12.18 -2.29
N ALA A 144 3.53 11.20 -1.40
CA ALA A 144 4.12 9.88 -1.61
C ALA A 144 3.04 8.86 -1.99
N VAL A 145 3.46 7.76 -2.57
CA VAL A 145 2.63 6.57 -2.78
C VAL A 145 3.21 5.38 -2.00
N MET A 146 2.34 4.58 -1.42
CA MET A 146 2.68 3.36 -0.69
C MET A 146 1.71 2.25 -1.08
N GLY A 147 2.21 1.04 -1.29
CA GLY A 147 1.33 -0.07 -1.64
C GLY A 147 1.92 -1.42 -1.30
N SER A 148 1.06 -2.45 -1.29
CA SER A 148 1.42 -3.82 -0.96
C SER A 148 1.03 -4.78 -2.07
N SER A 149 1.85 -5.80 -2.38
CA SER A 149 1.55 -6.82 -3.39
C SER A 149 1.22 -6.20 -4.75
N ALA A 150 0.08 -6.50 -5.36
CA ALA A 150 -0.40 -5.83 -6.57
C ALA A 150 -0.45 -4.30 -6.44
N GLY A 151 -0.75 -3.76 -5.24
CA GLY A 151 -0.66 -2.34 -4.94
C GLY A 151 0.79 -1.84 -4.89
N GLY A 152 1.73 -2.65 -4.40
CA GLY A 152 3.17 -2.40 -4.44
C GLY A 152 3.67 -2.25 -5.88
N TYR A 153 3.25 -3.16 -6.76
CA TYR A 153 3.50 -3.04 -8.19
C TYR A 153 2.94 -1.73 -8.78
N LEU A 154 1.69 -1.39 -8.46
CA LEU A 154 1.05 -0.18 -8.99
C LEU A 154 1.75 1.10 -8.52
N VAL A 155 2.20 1.18 -7.27
CA VAL A 155 2.95 2.35 -6.79
C VAL A 155 4.36 2.40 -7.38
N ALA A 156 4.99 1.24 -7.64
CA ALA A 156 6.26 1.18 -8.37
C ALA A 156 6.10 1.71 -9.80
N MET A 157 5.04 1.29 -10.52
CA MET A 157 4.69 1.82 -11.83
C MET A 157 4.40 3.34 -11.76
N ALA A 158 3.62 3.80 -10.79
CA ALA A 158 3.31 5.23 -10.64
C ALA A 158 4.57 6.08 -10.47
N GLY A 159 5.51 5.65 -9.61
CA GLY A 159 6.76 6.38 -9.35
C GLY A 159 7.73 6.35 -10.51
N THR A 160 7.92 5.20 -11.16
CA THR A 160 8.83 5.11 -12.31
C THR A 160 8.31 5.85 -13.54
N THR A 161 6.98 6.02 -13.63
CA THR A 161 6.33 6.81 -14.70
C THR A 161 6.15 8.29 -14.35
N ASN A 162 6.89 8.85 -13.39
CA ASN A 162 6.95 10.29 -13.19
C ASN A 162 7.39 11.00 -14.49
N GLY A 163 6.61 12.00 -14.88
CA GLY A 163 6.81 12.75 -16.14
C GLY A 163 6.24 12.08 -17.40
N TYR A 164 5.76 10.85 -17.33
CA TYR A 164 5.08 10.17 -18.43
C TYR A 164 3.58 10.48 -18.39
N ARG A 165 3.11 11.31 -19.34
CA ARG A 165 1.72 11.75 -19.42
C ARG A 165 0.78 10.74 -20.10
N GLN A 166 1.32 9.74 -20.77
CA GLN A 166 0.52 8.74 -21.49
C GLN A 166 -0.48 7.97 -20.62
N PHE A 167 -0.16 7.83 -19.31
CA PHE A 167 -1.01 7.18 -18.31
C PHE A 167 -1.91 8.17 -17.55
N ASP A 168 -1.86 9.46 -17.86
CA ASP A 168 -2.74 10.46 -17.27
C ASP A 168 -4.06 10.48 -18.04
N LYS A 169 -5.11 9.89 -17.45
CA LYS A 169 -6.45 9.82 -18.02
C LYS A 169 -7.50 10.32 -17.01
N GLY A 170 -8.67 10.70 -17.52
CA GLY A 170 -9.78 11.17 -16.70
C GLY A 170 -9.65 12.63 -16.27
N ASP A 171 -10.02 12.93 -15.02
CA ASP A 171 -10.15 14.29 -14.51
C ASP A 171 -8.82 14.90 -14.02
N ASN A 172 -8.85 16.24 -13.77
CA ASN A 172 -7.74 17.01 -13.20
C ASN A 172 -6.43 16.86 -14.00
N LEU A 173 -6.50 16.85 -15.33
CA LEU A 173 -5.33 16.70 -16.21
C LEU A 173 -4.39 17.94 -16.18
N ASP A 174 -4.83 19.05 -15.62
CA ASP A 174 -4.02 20.23 -15.30
C ASP A 174 -3.10 20.00 -14.10
N GLN A 175 -3.38 18.99 -13.27
CA GLN A 175 -2.54 18.60 -12.14
C GLN A 175 -1.51 17.54 -12.54
N SER A 176 -0.34 17.58 -11.87
CA SER A 176 0.68 16.53 -12.06
C SER A 176 0.28 15.24 -11.33
N SER A 177 0.58 14.10 -11.92
CA SER A 177 0.52 12.77 -11.27
C SER A 177 1.86 12.33 -10.70
N ASP A 178 2.91 13.17 -10.75
CA ASP A 178 4.24 12.87 -10.22
C ASP A 178 4.21 12.80 -8.69
N VAL A 179 4.99 11.90 -8.12
CA VAL A 179 5.09 11.69 -6.67
C VAL A 179 6.53 11.90 -6.18
N GLN A 180 6.69 12.19 -4.89
CA GLN A 180 7.96 12.56 -4.29
C GLN A 180 8.68 11.40 -3.59
N ALA A 181 7.97 10.29 -3.33
CA ALA A 181 8.54 9.09 -2.74
C ALA A 181 7.63 7.88 -3.02
N VAL A 182 8.21 6.69 -3.07
CA VAL A 182 7.51 5.42 -3.27
C VAL A 182 7.89 4.44 -2.17
N ILE A 183 6.89 3.77 -1.60
CA ILE A 183 7.08 2.64 -0.69
C ILE A 183 6.38 1.43 -1.28
N ASP A 184 7.16 0.44 -1.66
CA ASP A 184 6.70 -0.82 -2.22
C ASP A 184 6.92 -1.95 -1.19
N ILE A 185 5.83 -2.54 -0.73
CA ILE A 185 5.83 -3.65 0.22
C ILE A 185 5.47 -4.93 -0.53
N TYR A 186 6.44 -5.81 -0.67
CA TYR A 186 6.35 -7.11 -1.38
C TYR A 186 5.62 -7.03 -2.72
N GLY A 187 5.87 -5.97 -3.49
CA GLY A 187 5.30 -5.81 -4.82
C GLY A 187 6.02 -6.62 -5.89
N LEU A 188 5.34 -6.74 -7.01
CA LEU A 188 5.87 -7.32 -8.23
C LEU A 188 6.65 -6.27 -9.04
N SER A 189 7.46 -6.71 -9.98
CA SER A 189 8.13 -5.81 -10.93
C SER A 189 8.21 -6.43 -12.33
N ASP A 190 8.73 -7.64 -12.45
CA ASP A 190 8.86 -8.36 -13.72
C ASP A 190 7.83 -9.49 -13.78
N LEU A 191 6.71 -9.22 -14.45
CA LEU A 191 5.59 -10.15 -14.52
C LEU A 191 5.93 -11.48 -15.22
N ALA A 192 6.97 -11.52 -16.08
CA ALA A 192 7.41 -12.75 -16.73
C ALA A 192 8.21 -13.68 -15.82
N SER A 193 8.68 -13.18 -14.67
CA SER A 193 9.59 -13.92 -13.78
C SER A 193 9.09 -14.01 -12.34
N ILE A 194 7.78 -13.86 -12.11
CA ILE A 194 7.19 -13.85 -10.74
C ILE A 194 7.55 -15.13 -9.99
N GLY A 195 7.48 -16.28 -10.63
CA GLY A 195 7.69 -17.58 -10.01
C GLY A 195 9.11 -18.13 -10.10
N GLU A 196 10.12 -17.38 -10.58
CA GLU A 196 11.42 -17.94 -10.93
C GLU A 196 12.18 -18.64 -9.79
N ASP A 197 11.96 -18.21 -8.54
CA ASP A 197 12.61 -18.79 -7.35
C ASP A 197 11.77 -19.87 -6.67
N PHE A 198 10.60 -20.18 -7.20
CA PHE A 198 9.71 -21.18 -6.64
C PHE A 198 9.93 -22.56 -7.28
N SER A 199 9.20 -23.58 -6.80
CA SER A 199 9.25 -24.90 -7.38
C SER A 199 8.80 -24.90 -8.85
N LYS A 200 9.18 -25.93 -9.60
CA LYS A 200 8.80 -26.04 -11.01
C LYS A 200 7.28 -26.03 -11.19
N GLU A 201 6.54 -26.63 -10.28
CA GLU A 201 5.09 -26.67 -10.29
C GLU A 201 4.50 -25.26 -10.20
N VAL A 202 5.04 -24.41 -9.30
CA VAL A 202 4.62 -23.01 -9.15
C VAL A 202 5.01 -22.20 -10.38
N GLN A 203 6.21 -22.42 -10.94
CA GLN A 203 6.61 -21.77 -12.18
C GLN A 203 5.67 -22.07 -13.35
N GLU A 204 5.19 -23.33 -13.47
CA GLU A 204 4.22 -23.70 -14.52
C GLU A 204 2.86 -23.03 -14.31
N ILE A 205 2.42 -22.82 -13.05
CA ILE A 205 1.21 -22.04 -12.75
C ILE A 205 1.35 -20.61 -13.28
N HIS A 206 2.47 -19.94 -13.02
CA HIS A 206 2.74 -18.58 -13.51
C HIS A 206 2.88 -18.48 -15.03
N LYS A 207 3.22 -19.57 -15.72
CA LYS A 207 3.23 -19.63 -17.18
C LYS A 207 1.84 -19.88 -17.80
N SER A 208 0.84 -20.17 -16.96
CA SER A 208 -0.52 -20.41 -17.43
C SER A 208 -1.15 -19.12 -17.97
N PRO A 209 -1.96 -19.21 -19.04
CA PRO A 209 -2.80 -18.08 -19.47
C PRO A 209 -3.86 -17.67 -18.43
N ALA A 210 -4.19 -18.53 -17.47
CA ALA A 210 -5.11 -18.26 -16.36
C ALA A 210 -4.41 -17.67 -15.14
N ALA A 211 -3.09 -17.49 -15.19
CA ALA A 211 -2.35 -16.83 -14.10
C ALA A 211 -2.84 -15.39 -13.91
N PRO A 212 -2.89 -14.88 -12.64
CA PRO A 212 -3.35 -13.53 -12.38
C PRO A 212 -2.64 -12.45 -13.20
N GLU A 213 -1.33 -12.57 -13.39
CA GLU A 213 -0.52 -11.64 -14.19
C GLU A 213 -0.84 -11.71 -15.68
N ALA A 214 -1.19 -12.88 -16.23
CA ALA A 214 -1.63 -13.02 -17.61
C ALA A 214 -3.00 -12.38 -17.81
N LEU A 215 -3.93 -12.61 -16.87
CA LEU A 215 -5.25 -11.98 -16.87
C LEU A 215 -5.17 -10.47 -16.65
N TRP A 216 -4.21 -9.99 -15.85
CA TRP A 216 -3.92 -8.57 -15.66
C TRP A 216 -3.54 -7.85 -16.95
N LEU A 217 -2.82 -8.53 -17.84
CA LEU A 217 -2.36 -7.97 -19.10
C LEU A 217 -3.35 -8.16 -20.26
N ASN A 218 -4.14 -9.23 -20.24
CA ASN A 218 -5.02 -9.61 -21.35
C ASN A 218 -6.50 -9.41 -21.04
N GLY A 219 -6.89 -9.33 -19.77
CA GLY A 219 -8.27 -9.43 -19.33
C GLY A 219 -8.80 -10.88 -19.40
N ILE A 220 -10.07 -11.04 -19.06
CA ILE A 220 -10.79 -12.30 -19.27
C ILE A 220 -11.25 -12.32 -20.73
N VAL A 221 -10.62 -13.15 -21.53
CA VAL A 221 -10.92 -13.28 -22.96
C VAL A 221 -11.73 -14.57 -23.16
N LEU A 222 -12.88 -14.46 -23.80
CA LEU A 222 -13.73 -15.61 -24.17
C LEU A 222 -13.34 -16.23 -25.52
N SER A 223 -12.25 -15.74 -26.14
CA SER A 223 -11.74 -16.24 -27.41
C SER A 223 -10.74 -17.38 -27.23
N HIS A 224 -10.51 -18.15 -28.28
CA HIS A 224 -9.59 -19.31 -28.28
C HIS A 224 -8.09 -18.95 -28.14
N GLU A 225 -7.73 -17.68 -28.22
CA GLU A 225 -6.34 -17.21 -28.04
C GLU A 225 -6.15 -16.62 -26.63
N ILE A 226 -5.98 -17.49 -25.65
CA ILE A 226 -5.62 -17.09 -24.30
C ILE A 226 -4.07 -17.09 -24.23
N ASN A 227 -3.47 -15.91 -24.07
CA ASN A 227 -2.03 -15.76 -24.06
C ASN A 227 -1.46 -15.72 -22.65
N SER A 228 -0.42 -16.55 -22.40
CA SER A 228 0.40 -16.44 -21.21
C SER A 228 1.31 -15.19 -21.29
N VAL A 229 1.90 -14.80 -20.17
CA VAL A 229 2.89 -13.69 -20.12
C VAL A 229 4.05 -13.91 -21.07
N ASN A 230 4.45 -15.17 -21.31
CA ASN A 230 5.57 -15.52 -22.19
C ASN A 230 5.27 -15.27 -23.68
N ASN A 231 4.00 -15.19 -24.06
CA ASN A 231 3.59 -15.01 -25.46
C ASN A 231 3.27 -13.54 -25.80
N ILE A 232 3.40 -12.61 -24.83
CA ILE A 232 3.05 -11.20 -24.99
C ILE A 232 4.17 -10.26 -24.49
N PRO A 233 5.43 -10.42 -24.99
CA PRO A 233 6.60 -9.73 -24.43
C PRO A 233 6.46 -8.21 -24.47
N GLU A 234 5.81 -7.62 -25.47
CA GLU A 234 5.62 -6.17 -25.55
C GLU A 234 4.66 -5.65 -24.48
N LYS A 235 3.58 -6.39 -24.15
CA LYS A 235 2.70 -6.03 -23.03
C LYS A 235 3.41 -6.16 -21.69
N VAL A 236 4.18 -7.24 -21.49
CA VAL A 236 4.99 -7.45 -20.29
C VAL A 236 5.99 -6.31 -20.10
N LYS A 237 6.70 -5.94 -21.17
CA LYS A 237 7.64 -4.81 -21.16
C LYS A 237 6.94 -3.49 -20.82
N ALA A 238 5.78 -3.22 -21.43
CA ALA A 238 4.98 -2.02 -21.13
C ALA A 238 4.47 -1.99 -19.68
N ALA A 239 4.25 -3.15 -19.07
CA ALA A 239 3.82 -3.29 -17.69
C ALA A 239 4.97 -3.45 -16.67
N ASN A 240 6.23 -3.30 -17.11
CA ASN A 240 7.39 -3.45 -16.25
C ASN A 240 7.88 -2.07 -15.76
N PRO A 241 7.85 -1.77 -14.44
CA PRO A 241 8.31 -0.48 -13.90
C PRO A 241 9.75 -0.14 -14.26
N MET A 242 10.61 -1.14 -14.41
CA MET A 242 12.01 -0.91 -14.77
C MET A 242 12.20 -0.28 -16.17
N THR A 243 11.21 -0.44 -17.06
CA THR A 243 11.19 0.19 -18.39
C THR A 243 11.17 1.72 -18.34
N TYR A 244 10.60 2.29 -17.29
CA TYR A 244 10.30 3.73 -17.18
C TYR A 244 11.25 4.49 -16.26
N ILE A 245 12.26 3.85 -15.69
CA ILE A 245 13.19 4.50 -14.76
C ILE A 245 13.97 5.61 -15.48
N THR A 246 13.81 6.86 -15.01
CA THR A 246 14.48 8.05 -15.49
C THR A 246 14.98 8.91 -14.33
N LYS A 247 15.66 10.02 -14.63
CA LYS A 247 16.07 11.01 -13.59
C LYS A 247 14.88 11.66 -12.86
N LYS A 248 13.63 11.50 -13.33
CA LYS A 248 12.41 11.97 -12.66
C LYS A 248 11.84 10.95 -11.68
N THR A 249 12.36 9.74 -11.69
CA THR A 249 11.95 8.68 -10.74
C THR A 249 12.33 9.12 -9.32
N PRO A 250 11.39 9.12 -8.37
CA PRO A 250 11.63 9.57 -7.00
C PRO A 250 12.41 8.51 -6.19
N PRO A 251 12.82 8.82 -4.95
CA PRO A 251 13.35 7.82 -4.02
C PRO A 251 12.39 6.66 -3.75
N PHE A 252 12.94 5.47 -3.60
CA PHE A 252 12.21 4.22 -3.33
C PHE A 252 12.61 3.57 -2.01
N LEU A 253 11.63 3.13 -1.24
CA LEU A 253 11.77 2.16 -0.16
C LEU A 253 11.08 0.86 -0.59
N LEU A 254 11.81 -0.24 -0.57
CA LEU A 254 11.34 -1.56 -0.94
C LEU A 254 11.45 -2.48 0.27
N LEU A 255 10.37 -3.15 0.63
CA LEU A 255 10.32 -4.08 1.76
C LEU A 255 9.81 -5.44 1.27
N HIS A 256 10.46 -6.55 1.63
CA HIS A 256 10.01 -7.90 1.26
C HIS A 256 10.31 -8.92 2.35
N GLY A 257 9.40 -9.88 2.56
CA GLY A 257 9.58 -10.96 3.52
C GLY A 257 10.42 -12.10 2.94
N ASP A 258 11.29 -12.72 3.75
CA ASP A 258 12.08 -13.88 3.29
C ASP A 258 11.29 -15.20 3.32
N LYS A 259 10.07 -15.18 3.83
CA LYS A 259 9.13 -16.32 3.83
C LYS A 259 7.94 -16.10 2.89
N ASP A 260 8.04 -15.14 1.99
CA ASP A 260 7.00 -14.89 1.00
C ASP A 260 6.96 -16.03 -0.04
N THR A 261 5.82 -16.72 -0.10
CA THR A 261 5.55 -17.83 -1.03
C THR A 261 4.57 -17.45 -2.15
N SER A 262 4.11 -16.20 -2.17
CA SER A 262 3.17 -15.68 -3.17
C SER A 262 3.85 -14.82 -4.24
N VAL A 263 4.79 -13.97 -3.81
CA VAL A 263 5.63 -13.14 -4.67
C VAL A 263 7.08 -13.32 -4.25
N SER A 264 7.93 -13.75 -5.17
CA SER A 264 9.33 -13.96 -4.85
C SER A 264 10.01 -12.68 -4.40
N PRO A 265 10.86 -12.72 -3.34
CA PRO A 265 11.69 -11.60 -2.93
C PRO A 265 12.62 -11.07 -4.03
N SER A 266 12.89 -11.84 -5.08
CA SER A 266 13.65 -11.40 -6.25
C SER A 266 12.96 -10.27 -7.01
N GLN A 267 11.63 -10.15 -6.92
CA GLN A 267 10.89 -9.10 -7.61
C GLN A 267 11.29 -7.70 -7.11
N THR A 268 11.30 -7.47 -5.80
CA THR A 268 11.80 -6.20 -5.24
C THR A 268 13.32 -6.05 -5.38
N GLU A 269 14.07 -7.16 -5.45
CA GLU A 269 15.52 -7.12 -5.70
C GLU A 269 15.85 -6.63 -7.10
N LYS A 270 15.18 -7.15 -8.13
CA LYS A 270 15.33 -6.72 -9.53
C LYS A 270 15.06 -5.23 -9.67
N LEU A 271 13.93 -4.76 -9.11
CA LEU A 271 13.58 -3.35 -9.15
C LEU A 271 14.63 -2.49 -8.43
N HIS A 272 15.07 -2.90 -7.23
CA HIS A 272 16.12 -2.20 -6.49
C HIS A 272 17.41 -2.06 -7.29
N LYS A 273 17.90 -3.16 -7.85
CA LYS A 273 19.11 -3.16 -8.68
C LYS A 273 18.98 -2.23 -9.90
N ALA A 274 17.82 -2.26 -10.56
CA ALA A 274 17.56 -1.39 -11.71
C ALA A 274 17.53 0.10 -11.31
N LEU A 275 16.90 0.45 -10.20
CA LEU A 275 16.87 1.82 -9.66
C LEU A 275 18.27 2.32 -9.34
N VAL A 276 19.06 1.55 -8.57
CA VAL A 276 20.44 1.90 -8.19
C VAL A 276 21.33 2.05 -9.40
N THR A 277 21.23 1.14 -10.38
CA THR A 277 22.00 1.21 -11.64
C THR A 277 21.71 2.49 -12.43
N LYS A 278 20.50 3.04 -12.30
CA LYS A 278 20.10 4.32 -12.91
C LYS A 278 20.38 5.53 -12.04
N GLY A 279 21.03 5.35 -10.86
CA GLY A 279 21.39 6.42 -9.93
C GLY A 279 20.21 6.96 -9.12
N ILE A 280 19.15 6.18 -8.95
CA ILE A 280 17.99 6.54 -8.12
C ILE A 280 18.26 6.12 -6.67
N ASP A 281 17.93 7.00 -5.70
CA ASP A 281 17.97 6.66 -4.27
C ASP A 281 16.96 5.55 -3.98
N SER A 282 17.46 4.36 -3.69
CA SER A 282 16.65 3.18 -3.42
C SER A 282 17.23 2.42 -2.24
N THR A 283 16.38 2.15 -1.25
CA THR A 283 16.72 1.31 -0.10
C THR A 283 15.82 0.09 -0.10
N ARG A 284 16.40 -1.09 0.11
CA ARG A 284 15.66 -2.34 0.20
C ARG A 284 15.94 -3.06 1.52
N TYR A 285 14.88 -3.53 2.18
CA TYR A 285 14.96 -4.37 3.38
C TYR A 285 14.35 -5.74 3.14
N ILE A 286 14.98 -6.78 3.67
CA ILE A 286 14.39 -8.10 3.86
C ILE A 286 13.91 -8.20 5.30
N VAL A 287 12.60 -8.34 5.47
CA VAL A 287 11.95 -8.55 6.78
C VAL A 287 12.02 -10.04 7.10
N LYS A 288 12.91 -10.39 8.03
CA LYS A 288 13.16 -11.78 8.41
C LYS A 288 11.96 -12.42 9.08
N GLY A 289 11.57 -13.61 8.60
CA GLY A 289 10.41 -14.35 9.08
C GLY A 289 9.07 -13.91 8.49
N ALA A 290 9.01 -12.78 7.80
CA ALA A 290 7.77 -12.26 7.23
C ALA A 290 7.36 -13.03 5.97
N ALA A 291 6.06 -13.34 5.88
CA ALA A 291 5.40 -13.89 4.71
C ALA A 291 4.73 -12.78 3.87
N HIS A 292 3.91 -13.18 2.89
CA HIS A 292 3.11 -12.26 2.07
C HIS A 292 1.93 -11.69 2.87
N GLY A 293 2.18 -10.66 3.67
CA GLY A 293 1.21 -10.08 4.61
C GLY A 293 1.39 -10.56 6.05
N GLY A 294 0.41 -10.28 6.91
CA GLY A 294 0.40 -10.67 8.31
C GLY A 294 0.99 -9.63 9.27
N GLU A 295 1.19 -10.05 10.52
CA GLU A 295 1.53 -9.17 11.64
C GLU A 295 2.92 -8.53 11.57
N TYR A 296 3.87 -9.10 10.84
CA TYR A 296 5.21 -8.50 10.68
C TYR A 296 5.16 -7.09 10.10
N TRP A 297 4.17 -6.82 9.26
CA TRP A 297 4.07 -5.57 8.51
C TRP A 297 3.50 -4.39 9.31
N ILE A 298 3.07 -4.64 10.54
CA ILE A 298 2.57 -3.62 11.48
C ILE A 298 3.46 -3.49 12.73
N GLN A 299 4.63 -4.15 12.74
CA GLN A 299 5.54 -4.08 13.88
C GLN A 299 6.29 -2.74 13.92
N PRO A 300 6.64 -2.26 15.13
CA PRO A 300 7.27 -0.95 15.32
C PRO A 300 8.53 -0.75 14.47
N GLU A 301 9.34 -1.79 14.27
CA GLU A 301 10.57 -1.69 13.48
C GLU A 301 10.28 -1.43 12.01
N VAL A 302 9.27 -2.09 11.44
CA VAL A 302 8.83 -1.88 10.05
C VAL A 302 8.21 -0.51 9.89
N MET A 303 7.30 -0.15 10.80
CA MET A 303 6.64 1.16 10.77
C MET A 303 7.63 2.31 10.95
N LYS A 304 8.65 2.13 11.81
CA LYS A 304 9.73 3.11 11.97
C LYS A 304 10.48 3.35 10.66
N VAL A 305 10.87 2.29 9.94
CA VAL A 305 11.56 2.40 8.64
C VAL A 305 10.68 3.14 7.63
N ILE A 306 9.39 2.85 7.58
CA ILE A 306 8.41 3.52 6.70
C ILE A 306 8.31 5.01 7.05
N ILE A 307 8.13 5.35 8.32
CA ILE A 307 7.95 6.74 8.78
C ILE A 307 9.24 7.53 8.60
N ASP A 308 10.40 6.98 8.94
CA ASP A 308 11.71 7.64 8.75
C ASP A 308 11.95 7.96 7.26
N PHE A 309 11.61 7.04 6.35
CA PHE A 309 11.73 7.26 4.92
C PHE A 309 10.79 8.37 4.43
N LEU A 310 9.54 8.38 4.89
CA LEU A 310 8.57 9.43 4.58
C LEU A 310 9.05 10.80 5.12
N ASP A 311 9.53 10.86 6.36
CA ASP A 311 10.02 12.07 6.99
C ASP A 311 11.25 12.64 6.25
N LYS A 312 12.21 11.78 5.87
CA LYS A 312 13.38 12.15 5.07
C LYS A 312 12.97 12.84 3.77
N ASN A 313 11.98 12.28 3.06
CA ASN A 313 11.66 12.71 1.70
C ASN A 313 10.57 13.80 1.62
N LEU A 314 9.67 13.88 2.63
CA LEU A 314 8.53 14.80 2.58
C LEU A 314 8.56 15.90 3.64
N LYS A 315 9.26 15.73 4.78
CA LYS A 315 9.30 16.74 5.84
C LYS A 315 10.63 17.51 5.89
N ASN A 316 11.75 16.82 5.69
CA ASN A 316 13.11 17.36 5.96
C ASN A 316 13.77 18.09 4.77
N LYS A 317 13.03 18.71 3.87
CA LYS A 317 13.61 19.69 2.95
C LYS A 317 13.59 21.07 3.64
N LYS A 318 14.59 21.30 4.47
CA LYS A 318 15.04 22.65 4.83
C LYS A 318 15.94 23.20 3.73
#